data_276bc4746a57077c5e008aff68a5baa7
#
_entry.id   276bc4746a57077c5e008aff68a5baa7
#
_cell.length_a   1.000
_cell.length_b   1.000
_cell.length_c   1.000
_cell.angle_alpha   90.00
_cell.angle_beta   90.00
_cell.angle_gamma   90.00
#
_symmetry.space_group_name_H-M   'P 1'
#
loop_
_entity.id
_entity.type
_entity.pdbx_description
1 polymer ?
#
loop_
_entity_poly.entity_id
_entity_poly.type
_entity_poly.pdbx_seq_one_letter_code
_entity_poly.pdbx_strand_id
1 'polypeptide(L)'
;MRRQLLNLKESQEVLRPYSHDIAKCIKDSFTEFTEIQKFSVRDSYVEFNIRTKANIIHDLIRSKITDAFSNIQNVEIGDFNKIFGMNIDNQLFIRFKKMDRNFNVSATLTRQHRRYRGQQVLEGFPERPTFLFAGYIPDKAWTDLKGVYIACWNGDTLEWIDETGNYSYEQIALDLTSTGNDIKEVIKRRITGKTGSDDRKTGTN
;
A
#
# COMPACT_ATOMS: atom_id res chain seq x y z
N MET A 1 -27.40 -16.00 -5.45
CA MET A 1 -26.10 -16.39 -6.05
C MET A 1 -25.00 -15.85 -5.16
N ARG A 2 -24.04 -16.68 -4.71
CA ARG A 2 -22.83 -16.19 -4.04
C ARG A 2 -21.97 -15.53 -5.10
N ARG A 3 -21.43 -14.36 -4.78
CA ARG A 3 -20.52 -13.61 -5.62
C ARG A 3 -19.19 -14.38 -5.72
N GLN A 4 -18.64 -14.51 -6.93
CA GLN A 4 -17.29 -15.01 -7.12
C GLN A 4 -16.30 -13.90 -6.76
N LEU A 5 -15.50 -14.14 -5.75
CA LEU A 5 -14.42 -13.22 -5.36
C LEU A 5 -13.18 -13.54 -6.17
N LEU A 6 -12.41 -12.53 -6.51
CA LEU A 6 -11.08 -12.74 -7.08
C LEU A 6 -10.19 -13.40 -6.04
N ASN A 7 -9.52 -14.46 -6.44
CA ASN A 7 -8.50 -15.10 -5.61
C ASN A 7 -7.23 -14.24 -5.52
N LEU A 8 -6.26 -14.66 -4.72
CA LEU A 8 -5.00 -13.92 -4.54
C LEU A 8 -4.30 -13.63 -5.87
N LYS A 9 -4.13 -14.65 -6.72
CA LYS A 9 -3.40 -14.52 -7.99
C LYS A 9 -4.09 -13.56 -8.95
N GLU A 10 -5.40 -13.71 -9.13
CA GLU A 10 -6.22 -12.81 -9.96
C GLU A 10 -6.16 -11.37 -9.43
N SER A 11 -6.23 -11.20 -8.11
CA SER A 11 -6.14 -9.88 -7.49
C SER A 11 -4.75 -9.28 -7.65
N GLN A 12 -3.68 -10.06 -7.54
CA GLN A 12 -2.31 -9.61 -7.77
C GLN A 12 -2.07 -9.18 -9.23
N GLU A 13 -2.68 -9.84 -10.21
CA GLU A 13 -2.61 -9.43 -11.62
C GLU A 13 -3.19 -8.03 -11.82
N VAL A 14 -4.35 -7.73 -11.22
CA VAL A 14 -4.98 -6.40 -11.27
C VAL A 14 -4.20 -5.38 -10.46
N LEU A 15 -3.65 -5.76 -9.29
CA LEU A 15 -2.92 -4.87 -8.38
C LEU A 15 -1.49 -4.57 -8.83
N ARG A 16 -0.88 -5.42 -9.63
CA ARG A 16 0.54 -5.35 -10.02
C ARG A 16 1.01 -3.95 -10.45
N PRO A 17 0.27 -3.19 -11.28
CA PRO A 17 0.69 -1.85 -11.68
C PRO A 17 0.66 -0.82 -10.54
N TYR A 18 -0.09 -1.08 -9.47
CA TYR A 18 -0.45 -0.09 -8.45
C TYR A 18 0.11 -0.42 -7.06
N SER A 19 0.43 -1.68 -6.78
CA SER A 19 0.76 -2.18 -5.44
C SER A 19 1.95 -1.45 -4.80
N HIS A 20 2.98 -1.15 -5.59
CA HIS A 20 4.16 -0.42 -5.15
C HIS A 20 3.80 1.00 -4.69
N ASP A 21 3.05 1.73 -5.51
CA ASP A 21 2.68 3.12 -5.22
C ASP A 21 1.66 3.21 -4.08
N ILE A 22 0.74 2.25 -3.97
CA ILE A 22 -0.15 2.12 -2.80
C ILE A 22 0.68 1.94 -1.53
N ALA A 23 1.63 1.00 -1.53
CA ALA A 23 2.49 0.76 -0.38
C ALA A 23 3.36 1.98 -0.04
N LYS A 24 3.90 2.65 -1.04
CA LYS A 24 4.67 3.88 -0.89
C LYS A 24 3.83 4.98 -0.26
N CYS A 25 2.63 5.26 -0.78
CA CYS A 25 1.72 6.27 -0.21
C CYS A 25 1.43 6.00 1.27
N ILE A 26 1.21 4.73 1.65
CA ILE A 26 0.96 4.35 3.04
C ILE A 26 2.22 4.55 3.90
N LYS A 27 3.41 4.13 3.44
CA LYS A 27 4.68 4.29 4.15
C LYS A 27 5.04 5.77 4.33
N ASP A 28 4.93 6.57 3.26
CA ASP A 28 5.20 8.01 3.28
C ASP A 28 4.24 8.75 4.22
N SER A 29 2.97 8.35 4.27
CA SER A 29 1.98 8.90 5.20
C SER A 29 2.32 8.59 6.65
N PHE A 30 2.82 7.40 6.92
CA PHE A 30 3.24 7.04 8.28
C PHE A 30 4.50 7.80 8.68
N THR A 31 5.48 7.95 7.79
CA THR A 31 6.70 8.74 8.03
C THR A 31 6.34 10.19 8.35
N GLU A 32 5.49 10.81 7.55
CA GLU A 32 5.02 12.18 7.78
C GLU A 32 4.28 12.32 9.13
N PHE A 33 3.44 11.34 9.47
CA PHE A 33 2.79 11.30 10.77
C PHE A 33 3.82 11.24 11.92
N THR A 34 4.90 10.49 11.80
CA THR A 34 5.92 10.42 12.85
C THR A 34 6.59 11.78 13.09
N GLU A 35 6.80 12.56 12.04
CA GLU A 35 7.32 13.92 12.16
C GLU A 35 6.31 14.87 12.84
N ILE A 36 5.04 14.80 12.44
CA ILE A 36 3.95 15.56 13.10
C ILE A 36 3.88 15.21 14.60
N GLN A 37 3.98 13.93 14.95
CA GLN A 37 3.94 13.49 16.34
C GLN A 37 5.14 14.02 17.14
N LYS A 38 6.35 13.96 16.58
CA LYS A 38 7.57 14.51 17.22
C LYS A 38 7.41 16.00 17.48
N PHE A 39 6.94 16.77 16.49
CA PHE A 39 6.69 18.19 16.63
C PHE A 39 5.64 18.49 17.72
N SER A 40 4.51 17.77 17.70
CA SER A 40 3.43 17.97 18.67
C SER A 40 3.88 17.69 20.12
N VAL A 41 4.66 16.63 20.34
CA VAL A 41 5.18 16.30 21.67
C VAL A 41 6.20 17.34 22.13
N ARG A 42 7.13 17.77 21.24
CA ARG A 42 8.18 18.72 21.56
C ARG A 42 7.65 20.13 21.88
N ASP A 43 6.74 20.61 21.03
CA ASP A 43 6.37 22.03 21.08
C ASP A 43 5.03 22.29 21.80
N SER A 44 4.16 21.30 21.86
CA SER A 44 2.82 21.44 22.47
C SER A 44 2.60 20.52 23.67
N TYR A 45 3.51 19.63 23.98
CA TYR A 45 3.38 18.60 25.03
C TYR A 45 2.12 17.74 24.89
N VAL A 46 1.60 17.58 23.65
CA VAL A 46 0.39 16.82 23.37
C VAL A 46 0.76 15.45 22.81
N GLU A 47 0.37 14.40 23.52
CA GLU A 47 0.43 13.04 23.01
C GLU A 47 -0.91 12.62 22.42
N PHE A 48 -0.92 12.26 21.13
CA PHE A 48 -2.13 11.79 20.47
C PHE A 48 -2.56 10.41 20.95
N ASN A 49 -3.85 10.24 21.23
CA ASN A 49 -4.40 8.92 21.48
C ASN A 49 -4.42 8.07 20.19
N ILE A 50 -4.60 6.75 20.34
CA ILE A 50 -4.54 5.78 19.23
C ILE A 50 -5.53 6.11 18.10
N ARG A 51 -6.72 6.59 18.43
CA ARG A 51 -7.74 6.95 17.44
C ARG A 51 -7.32 8.18 16.64
N THR A 52 -6.80 9.20 17.30
CA THR A 52 -6.29 10.42 16.65
C THR A 52 -5.11 10.08 15.74
N LYS A 53 -4.15 9.28 16.20
CA LYS A 53 -3.03 8.79 15.38
C LYS A 53 -3.52 8.12 14.09
N ALA A 54 -4.48 7.19 14.22
CA ALA A 54 -5.04 6.49 13.07
C ALA A 54 -5.82 7.40 12.11
N ASN A 55 -6.50 8.43 12.60
CA ASN A 55 -7.23 9.39 11.78
C ASN A 55 -6.26 10.30 11.00
N ILE A 56 -5.22 10.83 11.65
CA ILE A 56 -4.21 11.65 10.95
C ILE A 56 -3.55 10.86 9.82
N ILE A 57 -3.11 9.63 10.10
CA ILE A 57 -2.52 8.78 9.06
C ILE A 57 -3.52 8.48 7.94
N HIS A 58 -4.80 8.26 8.28
CA HIS A 58 -5.84 8.03 7.28
C HIS A 58 -6.02 9.23 6.34
N ASP A 59 -6.01 10.45 6.89
CA ASP A 59 -6.16 11.68 6.10
C ASP A 59 -4.92 11.91 5.21
N LEU A 60 -3.72 11.63 5.72
CA LEU A 60 -2.49 11.67 4.92
C LEU A 60 -2.49 10.62 3.79
N ILE A 61 -2.92 9.39 4.07
CA ILE A 61 -3.09 8.35 3.04
C ILE A 61 -4.10 8.81 1.99
N ARG A 62 -5.24 9.36 2.42
CA ARG A 62 -6.26 9.88 1.52
C ARG A 62 -5.69 10.91 0.55
N SER A 63 -4.93 11.90 1.05
CA SER A 63 -4.29 12.91 0.22
C SER A 63 -3.32 12.27 -0.77
N LYS A 64 -2.35 11.47 -0.30
CA LYS A 64 -1.31 10.89 -1.15
C LYS A 64 -1.87 9.92 -2.21
N ILE A 65 -2.88 9.12 -1.86
CA ILE A 65 -3.54 8.22 -2.82
C ILE A 65 -4.30 9.04 -3.87
N THR A 66 -4.99 10.11 -3.48
CA THR A 66 -5.66 10.99 -4.44
C THR A 66 -4.65 11.62 -5.40
N ASP A 67 -3.55 12.17 -4.88
CA ASP A 67 -2.51 12.82 -5.69
C ASP A 67 -1.83 11.83 -6.66
N ALA A 68 -1.55 10.61 -6.20
CA ALA A 68 -0.84 9.61 -6.99
C ALA A 68 -1.70 8.98 -8.10
N PHE A 69 -3.02 8.85 -7.88
CA PHE A 69 -3.85 8.00 -8.75
C PHE A 69 -4.99 8.74 -9.44
N SER A 70 -5.24 10.03 -9.16
CA SER A 70 -6.37 10.78 -9.75
C SER A 70 -6.36 10.88 -11.27
N ASN A 71 -5.20 10.75 -11.90
CA ASN A 71 -5.03 10.85 -13.35
C ASN A 71 -4.78 9.51 -14.04
N ILE A 72 -4.92 8.39 -13.30
CA ILE A 72 -4.69 7.06 -13.86
C ILE A 72 -5.98 6.54 -14.47
N GLN A 73 -5.91 6.15 -15.75
CA GLN A 73 -7.03 5.54 -16.45
C GLN A 73 -7.48 4.26 -15.72
N ASN A 74 -8.79 4.02 -15.65
CA ASN A 74 -9.42 2.87 -15.00
C ASN A 74 -9.28 2.84 -13.47
N VAL A 75 -8.80 3.92 -12.84
CA VAL A 75 -8.77 4.09 -11.39
C VAL A 75 -9.67 5.25 -11.01
N GLU A 76 -10.62 4.97 -10.13
CA GLU A 76 -11.53 5.97 -9.58
C GLU A 76 -11.30 6.09 -8.07
N ILE A 77 -11.04 7.31 -7.58
CA ILE A 77 -10.77 7.58 -6.17
C ILE A 77 -11.80 8.55 -5.64
N GLY A 78 -12.31 8.27 -4.47
CA GLY A 78 -13.28 9.17 -3.85
C GLY A 78 -14.04 8.56 -2.70
N ASP A 79 -15.12 9.26 -2.34
CA ASP A 79 -16.05 8.82 -1.31
C ASP A 79 -17.25 8.10 -1.94
N PHE A 80 -17.30 6.80 -1.80
CA PHE A 80 -18.39 5.94 -2.22
C PHE A 80 -19.32 5.70 -1.03
N ASN A 81 -20.47 6.32 -1.03
CA ASN A 81 -21.42 6.27 0.08
C ASN A 81 -20.73 6.48 1.47
N LYS A 82 -19.97 7.56 1.60
CA LYS A 82 -19.18 7.94 2.80
C LYS A 82 -18.02 6.97 3.15
N ILE A 83 -17.64 6.09 2.25
CA ILE A 83 -16.43 5.28 2.37
C ILE A 83 -15.41 5.79 1.38
N PHE A 84 -14.31 6.36 1.86
CA PHE A 84 -13.17 6.68 1.01
C PHE A 84 -12.48 5.38 0.55
N GLY A 85 -12.18 5.32 -0.74
CA GLY A 85 -11.49 4.20 -1.33
C GLY A 85 -11.09 4.42 -2.78
N MET A 86 -10.50 3.39 -3.34
CA MET A 86 -9.96 3.33 -4.69
C MET A 86 -10.60 2.16 -5.42
N ASN A 87 -11.29 2.44 -6.52
CA ASN A 87 -11.86 1.47 -7.43
C ASN A 87 -10.92 1.25 -8.61
N ILE A 88 -10.58 0.01 -8.91
CA ILE A 88 -9.68 -0.37 -10.01
C ILE A 88 -10.47 -1.25 -10.97
N ASP A 89 -10.66 -0.81 -12.21
CA ASP A 89 -11.31 -1.52 -13.32
C ASP A 89 -12.69 -2.11 -12.97
N ASN A 90 -13.39 -1.59 -11.97
CA ASN A 90 -14.60 -2.18 -11.40
C ASN A 90 -14.42 -3.64 -10.91
N GLN A 91 -13.19 -4.12 -10.80
CA GLN A 91 -12.83 -5.46 -10.34
C GLN A 91 -12.44 -5.48 -8.86
N LEU A 92 -11.72 -4.46 -8.41
CA LEU A 92 -11.26 -4.33 -7.03
C LEU A 92 -11.69 -2.99 -6.45
N PHE A 93 -12.14 -3.01 -5.21
CA PHE A 93 -12.35 -1.81 -4.43
C PHE A 93 -11.54 -1.87 -3.14
N ILE A 94 -10.64 -0.90 -2.94
CA ILE A 94 -9.67 -0.88 -1.85
C ILE A 94 -10.04 0.21 -0.86
N ARG A 95 -10.16 -0.18 0.42
CA ARG A 95 -10.34 0.73 1.54
C ARG A 95 -9.09 0.78 2.40
N PHE A 96 -8.65 1.97 2.81
CA PHE A 96 -7.41 2.16 3.58
C PHE A 96 -7.69 2.17 5.07
N LYS A 97 -7.01 1.31 5.86
CA LYS A 97 -7.25 1.16 7.30
C LYS A 97 -6.03 0.71 8.08
N LYS A 98 -5.96 1.11 9.36
CA LYS A 98 -5.03 0.49 10.31
C LYS A 98 -5.45 -0.96 10.57
N MET A 99 -4.48 -1.86 10.59
CA MET A 99 -4.67 -3.28 10.92
C MET A 99 -4.05 -3.64 12.27
N ASP A 100 -4.54 -4.71 12.87
CA ASP A 100 -3.89 -5.39 13.98
C ASP A 100 -2.98 -6.54 13.47
N ARG A 101 -2.37 -7.29 14.40
CA ARG A 101 -1.48 -8.42 14.06
C ARG A 101 -2.19 -9.59 13.38
N ASN A 102 -3.50 -9.66 13.50
CA ASN A 102 -4.34 -10.66 12.84
C ASN A 102 -5.00 -10.11 11.57
N PHE A 103 -4.49 -8.98 11.07
CA PHE A 103 -4.98 -8.27 9.89
C PHE A 103 -6.42 -7.77 9.99
N ASN A 104 -7.01 -7.76 11.19
CA ASN A 104 -8.31 -7.16 11.38
C ASN A 104 -8.20 -5.64 11.32
N VAL A 105 -9.17 -5.03 10.65
CA VAL A 105 -9.27 -3.57 10.58
C VAL A 105 -10.05 -3.02 11.76
N SER A 106 -9.52 -1.97 12.37
CA SER A 106 -10.24 -1.23 13.41
C SER A 106 -11.37 -0.41 12.76
N ALA A 107 -12.60 -0.80 13.00
CA ALA A 107 -13.77 -0.08 12.49
C ALA A 107 -14.96 -0.24 13.44
N THR A 108 -15.85 0.77 13.46
CA THR A 108 -17.14 0.64 14.11
C THR A 108 -17.96 -0.41 13.35
N LEU A 109 -18.58 -1.34 14.08
CA LEU A 109 -19.38 -2.44 13.51
C LEU A 109 -20.72 -1.95 12.97
N THR A 110 -20.70 -1.07 11.98
CA THR A 110 -21.88 -0.60 11.28
C THR A 110 -22.40 -1.66 10.30
N ARG A 111 -23.67 -1.56 9.92
CA ARG A 111 -24.27 -2.43 8.87
C ARG A 111 -23.48 -2.35 7.57
N GLN A 112 -23.03 -1.15 7.19
CA GLN A 112 -22.22 -0.93 5.99
C GLN A 112 -20.86 -1.64 6.08
N HIS A 113 -20.17 -1.54 7.25
CA HIS A 113 -18.90 -2.23 7.46
C HIS A 113 -19.05 -3.76 7.38
N ARG A 114 -20.10 -4.31 8.00
CA ARG A 114 -20.37 -5.76 7.93
C ARG A 114 -20.62 -6.22 6.50
N ARG A 115 -21.41 -5.44 5.72
CA ARG A 115 -21.66 -5.73 4.30
C ARG A 115 -20.40 -5.66 3.46
N TYR A 116 -19.56 -4.62 3.69
CA TYR A 116 -18.28 -4.49 3.01
C TYR A 116 -17.39 -5.71 3.27
N ARG A 117 -17.17 -6.03 4.55
CA ARG A 117 -16.36 -7.18 4.96
C ARG A 117 -16.97 -8.51 4.47
N GLY A 118 -18.28 -8.63 4.44
CA GLY A 118 -19.00 -9.81 3.93
C GLY A 118 -19.17 -9.85 2.42
N GLN A 119 -18.44 -9.01 1.67
CA GLN A 119 -18.46 -8.99 0.21
C GLN A 119 -19.89 -8.83 -0.37
N GLN A 120 -20.77 -8.15 0.31
CA GLN A 120 -22.16 -7.94 -0.12
C GLN A 120 -22.26 -6.71 -1.01
N VAL A 121 -23.27 -6.70 -1.87
CA VAL A 121 -23.57 -5.53 -2.69
C VAL A 121 -23.85 -4.32 -1.80
N LEU A 122 -23.18 -3.21 -2.12
CA LEU A 122 -23.32 -1.93 -1.44
C LEU A 122 -23.88 -0.91 -2.43
N GLU A 123 -24.88 -0.17 -1.99
CA GLU A 123 -25.43 0.95 -2.75
C GLU A 123 -24.40 2.07 -2.89
N GLY A 124 -24.29 2.64 -4.09
CA GLY A 124 -23.29 3.70 -4.39
C GLY A 124 -21.87 3.19 -4.64
N PHE A 125 -21.70 1.87 -4.78
CA PHE A 125 -20.44 1.27 -5.21
C PHE A 125 -20.57 0.74 -6.64
N PRO A 126 -19.43 0.62 -7.38
CA PRO A 126 -19.39 -0.03 -8.67
C PRO A 126 -20.01 -1.44 -8.62
N GLU A 127 -20.49 -1.90 -9.76
CA GLU A 127 -21.03 -3.25 -9.84
C GLU A 127 -19.93 -4.29 -9.61
N ARG A 128 -20.07 -5.02 -8.51
CA ARG A 128 -19.35 -6.26 -8.19
C ARG A 128 -17.81 -6.22 -8.03
N PRO A 129 -17.15 -5.17 -7.48
CA PRO A 129 -15.74 -5.27 -7.20
C PRO A 129 -15.49 -6.25 -6.03
N THR A 130 -14.37 -6.94 -5.97
CA THR A 130 -13.90 -7.60 -4.75
C THR A 130 -13.46 -6.53 -3.77
N PHE A 131 -14.02 -6.53 -2.55
CA PHE A 131 -13.72 -5.54 -1.52
C PHE A 131 -12.46 -5.91 -0.75
N LEU A 132 -11.47 -5.03 -0.76
CA LEU A 132 -10.18 -5.23 -0.13
C LEU A 132 -9.91 -4.15 0.93
N PHE A 133 -9.06 -4.49 1.89
CA PHE A 133 -8.48 -3.52 2.79
C PHE A 133 -6.98 -3.42 2.51
N ALA A 134 -6.49 -2.24 2.13
CA ALA A 134 -5.08 -1.92 2.19
C ALA A 134 -4.78 -1.29 3.55
N GLY A 135 -3.80 -1.82 4.26
CA GLY A 135 -3.56 -1.40 5.61
C GLY A 135 -2.13 -1.50 6.07
N TYR A 136 -1.88 -0.88 7.21
CA TYR A 136 -0.60 -0.82 7.87
C TYR A 136 -0.68 -1.33 9.30
N ILE A 137 0.38 -1.96 9.76
CA ILE A 137 0.54 -2.42 11.14
C ILE A 137 1.65 -1.59 11.78
N PRO A 138 1.33 -0.63 12.67
CA PRO A 138 2.35 0.12 13.39
C PRO A 138 2.99 -0.77 14.48
N ASP A 139 4.19 -0.40 14.89
CA ASP A 139 4.79 -0.90 16.13
C ASP A 139 4.02 -0.39 17.37
N LYS A 140 4.39 -0.86 18.56
CA LYS A 140 3.74 -0.44 19.81
C LYS A 140 3.93 1.05 20.10
N ALA A 141 5.09 1.60 19.75
CA ALA A 141 5.46 2.99 20.01
C ALA A 141 4.93 3.96 18.94
N TRP A 142 4.42 3.45 17.80
CA TRP A 142 4.03 4.26 16.63
C TRP A 142 5.21 5.04 16.04
N THR A 143 6.38 4.44 16.07
CA THR A 143 7.62 5.01 15.50
C THR A 143 8.01 4.36 14.20
N ASP A 144 7.52 3.13 13.95
CA ASP A 144 7.84 2.35 12.76
C ASP A 144 6.66 1.48 12.30
N LEU A 145 6.70 1.06 11.04
CA LEU A 145 5.74 0.12 10.45
C LEU A 145 6.31 -1.30 10.46
N LYS A 146 5.50 -2.24 10.92
CA LYS A 146 5.80 -3.67 10.80
C LYS A 146 5.59 -4.19 9.40
N GLY A 147 4.69 -3.57 8.63
CA GLY A 147 4.39 -3.92 7.26
C GLY A 147 3.16 -3.21 6.73
N VAL A 148 3.02 -3.30 5.40
CA VAL A 148 1.85 -2.85 4.65
C VAL A 148 1.26 -4.05 3.94
N TYR A 149 -0.04 -4.25 4.07
CA TYR A 149 -0.73 -5.45 3.63
C TYR A 149 -2.01 -5.10 2.87
N ILE A 150 -2.36 -5.94 1.89
CA ILE A 150 -3.68 -5.97 1.28
C ILE A 150 -4.36 -7.26 1.71
N ALA A 151 -5.56 -7.16 2.27
CA ALA A 151 -6.30 -8.28 2.81
C ALA A 151 -7.71 -8.37 2.21
N CYS A 152 -8.12 -9.57 1.84
CA CYS A 152 -9.48 -9.91 1.43
C CYS A 152 -10.17 -10.66 2.56
N TRP A 153 -11.26 -10.10 3.05
CA TRP A 153 -12.12 -10.72 4.05
C TRP A 153 -13.47 -11.12 3.45
N ASN A 154 -14.02 -12.21 3.90
CA ASN A 154 -15.37 -12.64 3.61
C ASN A 154 -16.10 -12.98 4.92
N GLY A 155 -16.82 -12.02 5.46
CA GLY A 155 -17.34 -12.10 6.82
C GLY A 155 -16.22 -12.15 7.85
N ASP A 156 -16.15 -13.22 8.60
CA ASP A 156 -15.10 -13.41 9.63
C ASP A 156 -13.91 -14.25 9.13
N THR A 157 -13.94 -14.69 7.88
CA THR A 157 -12.87 -15.46 7.26
C THR A 157 -11.92 -14.55 6.51
N LEU A 158 -10.61 -14.66 6.79
CA LEU A 158 -9.56 -14.09 5.98
C LEU A 158 -9.32 -15.02 4.79
N GLU A 159 -9.75 -14.60 3.59
CA GLU A 159 -9.61 -15.40 2.37
C GLU A 159 -8.15 -15.44 1.90
N TRP A 160 -7.52 -14.29 1.88
CA TRP A 160 -6.11 -14.16 1.55
C TRP A 160 -5.52 -12.82 2.02
N ILE A 161 -4.20 -12.78 2.07
CA ILE A 161 -3.41 -11.60 2.39
C ILE A 161 -2.22 -11.52 1.45
N ASP A 162 -1.84 -10.30 1.09
CA ASP A 162 -0.67 -9.96 0.30
C ASP A 162 0.15 -8.90 1.04
N GLU A 163 1.45 -9.16 1.22
CA GLU A 163 2.37 -8.20 1.81
C GLU A 163 2.91 -7.28 0.72
N THR A 164 2.34 -6.08 0.64
CA THR A 164 2.74 -5.09 -0.35
C THR A 164 3.99 -4.33 0.09
N GLY A 165 4.92 -4.12 -0.86
CA GLY A 165 6.13 -3.35 -0.61
C GLY A 165 7.39 -4.18 -0.40
N ASN A 166 7.31 -5.51 -0.44
CA ASN A 166 8.44 -6.41 -0.58
C ASN A 166 8.72 -6.79 -2.05
N TYR A 167 7.95 -6.28 -3.01
CA TYR A 167 8.31 -6.34 -4.42
C TYR A 167 9.59 -5.51 -4.60
N SER A 168 10.74 -6.15 -4.43
CA SER A 168 12.02 -5.53 -4.75
C SER A 168 12.04 -5.24 -6.26
N TYR A 169 12.66 -4.14 -6.66
CA TYR A 169 12.89 -3.81 -8.08
C TYR A 169 13.56 -4.96 -8.86
N GLU A 170 14.17 -5.91 -8.17
CA GLU A 170 14.77 -7.14 -8.74
C GLU A 170 13.73 -8.08 -9.36
N GLN A 171 12.52 -8.19 -8.79
CA GLN A 171 11.47 -9.03 -9.38
C GLN A 171 10.85 -8.41 -10.63
N ILE A 172 10.74 -7.09 -10.68
CA ILE A 172 10.28 -6.38 -11.88
C ILE A 172 11.32 -6.49 -13.00
N ALA A 173 12.61 -6.45 -12.68
CA ALA A 173 13.69 -6.63 -13.64
C ALA A 173 13.76 -8.05 -14.24
N LEU A 174 13.38 -9.09 -13.47
CA LEU A 174 13.35 -10.48 -13.94
C LEU A 174 12.19 -10.74 -14.91
N ASP A 175 11.04 -10.12 -14.73
CA ASP A 175 9.92 -10.26 -15.67
C ASP A 175 10.17 -9.53 -17.01
N LEU A 176 11.00 -8.49 -17.02
CA LEU A 176 11.42 -7.79 -18.24
C LEU A 176 12.50 -8.54 -19.05
N THR A 177 13.20 -9.49 -18.43
CA THR A 177 14.25 -10.28 -19.12
C THR A 177 13.72 -11.47 -19.91
N SER A 178 12.41 -11.75 -19.86
CA SER A 178 11.78 -12.78 -20.70
C SER A 178 11.54 -12.35 -22.15
N THR A 179 11.76 -11.08 -22.51
CA THR A 179 11.64 -10.57 -23.86
C THR A 179 12.89 -9.79 -24.27
N GLY A 180 13.87 -10.50 -24.85
CA GLY A 180 14.91 -9.90 -25.68
C GLY A 180 16.33 -9.93 -25.13
N ASN A 181 17.21 -10.51 -25.91
CA ASN A 181 18.66 -10.66 -25.67
C ASN A 181 19.48 -9.35 -25.60
N ASP A 182 18.86 -8.17 -25.79
CA ASP A 182 19.55 -6.88 -25.89
C ASP A 182 19.86 -6.21 -24.53
N ILE A 183 19.17 -6.61 -23.45
CA ILE A 183 19.35 -5.96 -22.13
C ILE A 183 20.60 -6.47 -21.40
N LYS A 184 21.07 -7.69 -21.72
CA LYS A 184 22.28 -8.27 -21.07
C LYS A 184 23.55 -7.47 -21.41
N GLU A 185 23.61 -6.79 -22.55
CA GLU A 185 24.78 -6.02 -22.97
C GLU A 185 24.88 -4.66 -22.25
N VAL A 186 23.75 -4.03 -21.94
CA VAL A 186 23.69 -2.75 -21.23
C VAL A 186 24.10 -2.89 -19.77
N ILE A 187 23.73 -3.99 -19.13
CA ILE A 187 24.09 -4.28 -17.72
C ILE A 187 25.59 -4.58 -17.59
N LYS A 188 26.17 -5.34 -18.54
CA LYS A 188 27.62 -5.63 -18.54
C LYS A 188 28.48 -4.36 -18.64
N ARG A 189 28.07 -3.36 -19.44
CA ARG A 189 28.81 -2.07 -19.59
C ARG A 189 28.77 -1.20 -18.35
N ARG A 190 27.78 -1.32 -17.46
CA ARG A 190 27.71 -0.56 -16.21
C ARG A 190 28.54 -1.17 -15.07
N ILE A 191 28.75 -2.47 -15.07
CA ILE A 191 29.52 -3.17 -14.02
C ILE A 191 31.04 -3.03 -14.28
N THR A 192 31.49 -3.05 -15.53
CA THR A 192 32.91 -2.90 -15.89
C THR A 192 33.46 -1.47 -15.81
N GLY A 193 32.60 -0.45 -15.68
CA GLY A 193 33.02 0.95 -15.59
C GLY A 193 33.38 1.46 -14.20
N LYS A 194 33.35 0.65 -13.15
CA LYS A 194 33.59 1.06 -11.76
C LYS A 194 34.83 0.47 -11.08
N THR A 195 35.70 -0.19 -11.83
CA THR A 195 37.02 -0.62 -11.32
C THR A 195 38.13 0.11 -12.07
N GLY A 196 38.41 1.31 -11.66
CA GLY A 196 39.50 2.16 -12.12
C GLY A 196 40.16 2.86 -10.94
N SER A 197 41.13 2.20 -10.35
CA SER A 197 42.38 2.64 -9.74
C SER A 197 42.44 4.04 -9.10
N ASP A 198 42.59 4.06 -7.78
CA ASP A 198 43.25 5.11 -7.04
C ASP A 198 44.63 4.60 -6.53
N ASP A 199 45.64 4.66 -7.39
CA ASP A 199 47.05 4.54 -7.01
C ASP A 199 47.56 5.93 -6.63
N ARG A 200 47.52 6.29 -5.35
CA ARG A 200 48.29 7.39 -4.80
C ARG A 200 49.66 6.89 -4.38
N LYS A 201 50.66 7.18 -5.21
CA LYS A 201 52.07 7.09 -4.87
C LYS A 201 52.40 8.16 -3.79
N THR A 202 52.81 7.68 -2.64
CA THR A 202 53.58 8.43 -1.66
C THR A 202 55.01 8.56 -2.15
N GLY A 203 55.51 9.76 -2.38
CA GLY A 203 56.88 10.08 -2.63
C GLY A 203 57.40 10.96 -1.52
N THR A 204 58.33 10.39 -0.72
CA THR A 204 59.23 11.05 0.21
C THR A 204 60.30 11.87 -0.55
N ASN A 205 60.45 13.10 -0.17
CA ASN A 205 61.71 13.78 0.18
C ASN A 205 61.42 15.15 0.74
#